data_1d07318034150cd12421e6e72b3da28d
#
_entry.id   1d07318034150cd12421e6e72b3da28d
#
_cell.length_a   1.000
_cell.length_b   1.000
_cell.length_c   1.000
_cell.angle_alpha   90.00
_cell.angle_beta   90.00
_cell.angle_gamma   90.00
#
_symmetry.space_group_name_H-M   'P 1'
#
loop_
_entity.id
_entity.type
_entity.pdbx_description
1 polymer ?
#
loop_
_entity_poly.entity_id
_entity_poly.type
_entity_poly.pdbx_seq_one_letter_code
_entity_poly.pdbx_strand_id
1 'polypeptide(L)' 'MTLQEAKSIARHLGLTLRQVRSGAYRVNFRDGNETTAYYTDHLEDAVNTAVEMARTRGQSRC' A
#
# COMPACT_ATOMS: atom_id res chain seq x y z
N MET A 1 -5.11 0.60 14.76
CA MET A 1 -4.67 1.46 13.62
C MET A 1 -5.88 1.94 12.85
N THR A 2 -5.88 3.18 12.43
CA THR A 2 -6.97 3.75 11.66
C THR A 2 -6.59 3.81 10.18
N LEU A 3 -7.60 3.95 9.33
CA LEU A 3 -7.36 4.07 7.89
C LEU A 3 -6.49 5.29 7.60
N GLN A 4 -6.70 6.37 8.32
CA GLN A 4 -5.94 7.59 8.12
C GLN A 4 -4.46 7.39 8.45
N GLU A 5 -4.19 6.67 9.51
CA GLU A 5 -2.81 6.31 9.86
C GLU A 5 -2.16 5.44 8.80
N ALA A 6 -2.92 4.46 8.31
CA ALA A 6 -2.43 3.58 7.28
C ALA A 6 -2.10 4.34 5.99
N LYS A 7 -2.98 5.27 5.61
CA LYS A 7 -2.75 6.10 4.43
C LYS A 7 -1.48 6.94 4.59
N SER A 8 -1.27 7.47 5.78
CA SER A 8 -0.11 8.31 6.07
C SER A 8 1.18 7.48 5.94
N ILE A 9 1.16 6.28 6.49
CA ILE A 9 2.31 5.38 6.40
C ILE A 9 2.63 5.06 4.94
N ALA A 10 1.61 4.70 4.17
CA ALA A 10 1.81 4.35 2.77
C ALA A 10 2.38 5.52 2.00
N ARG A 11 1.83 6.72 2.22
CA ARG A 11 2.31 7.92 1.55
C ARG A 11 3.78 8.18 1.86
N HIS A 12 4.15 7.97 3.10
CA HIS A 12 5.53 8.16 3.54
C HIS A 12 6.49 7.21 2.83
N LEU A 13 5.99 6.04 2.48
CA LEU A 13 6.77 5.02 1.79
C LEU A 13 6.75 5.18 0.26
N GLY A 14 6.03 6.17 -0.23
CA GLY A 14 5.93 6.39 -1.67
C GLY A 14 4.84 5.57 -2.33
N LEU A 15 3.88 5.08 -1.53
CA LEU A 15 2.76 4.32 -2.05
C LEU A 15 1.45 5.05 -1.77
N THR A 16 0.36 4.50 -2.30
CA THR A 16 -0.98 4.97 -2.01
C THR A 16 -1.77 3.82 -1.41
N LEU A 17 -2.60 4.14 -0.44
CA LEU A 17 -3.49 3.17 0.19
C LEU A 17 -4.86 3.81 0.29
N ARG A 18 -5.88 3.08 -0.15
CA ARG A 18 -7.24 3.60 -0.06
C ARG A 18 -8.22 2.45 0.07
N GLN A 19 -9.38 2.76 0.60
CA GLN A 19 -10.47 1.80 0.71
C GLN A 19 -11.31 1.87 -0.56
N VAL A 20 -11.54 0.72 -1.17
CA VAL A 20 -12.36 0.65 -2.38
C VAL A 20 -13.81 0.38 -1.98
N ARG A 21 -14.70 0.46 -2.98
CA ARG A 21 -16.14 0.39 -2.74
C ARG A 21 -16.57 -0.90 -2.04
N SER A 22 -15.89 -1.99 -2.32
CA SER A 22 -16.25 -3.28 -1.71
C SER A 22 -15.86 -3.39 -0.24
N GLY A 23 -15.13 -2.41 0.28
CA GLY A 23 -14.64 -2.43 1.65
C GLY A 23 -13.21 -2.89 1.77
N ALA A 24 -12.65 -3.41 0.69
CA ALA A 24 -11.25 -3.82 0.69
C ALA A 24 -10.34 -2.60 0.60
N TYR A 25 -9.07 -2.81 0.93
CA TYR A 25 -8.06 -1.77 0.84
C TYR A 25 -7.16 -2.06 -0.34
N ARG A 26 -6.85 -1.03 -1.10
CA ARG A 26 -6.00 -1.14 -2.28
C ARG A 26 -4.68 -0.45 -2.01
N VAL A 27 -3.58 -1.18 -2.16
CA VAL A 27 -2.23 -0.67 -1.96
C VAL A 27 -1.50 -0.72 -3.29
N ASN A 28 -0.85 0.36 -3.66
CA ASN A 28 -0.11 0.39 -4.92
C ASN A 28 0.99 1.45 -4.83
N PHE A 29 1.97 1.33 -5.71
CA PHE A 29 2.95 2.39 -5.89
C PHE A 29 2.25 3.61 -6.47
N ARG A 30 2.79 4.79 -6.19
CA ARG A 30 2.18 6.03 -6.67
C ARG A 30 2.16 6.08 -8.20
N ASP A 31 3.19 5.53 -8.82
CA ASP A 31 3.30 5.48 -10.28
C ASP A 31 2.96 4.09 -10.82
N GLY A 32 2.38 3.24 -10.00
CA GLY A 32 2.04 1.89 -10.41
C GLY A 32 0.71 1.82 -11.14
N ASN A 33 0.52 0.73 -11.87
CA ASN A 33 -0.74 0.48 -12.57
C ASN A 33 -1.47 -0.68 -11.88
N GLU A 34 -2.57 -1.15 -12.50
CA GLU A 34 -3.39 -2.20 -11.89
C GLU A 34 -2.64 -3.50 -11.65
N THR A 35 -1.63 -3.79 -12.45
CA THR A 35 -0.90 -5.05 -12.30
C THR A 35 -0.08 -5.10 -11.02
N THR A 36 0.27 -3.96 -10.45
CA THR A 36 1.03 -3.91 -9.20
C THR A 36 0.14 -3.65 -7.99
N ALA A 37 -1.16 -3.46 -8.19
CA ALA A 37 -2.08 -3.19 -7.10
C ALA A 37 -2.32 -4.44 -6.26
N TYR A 38 -2.38 -4.25 -4.94
CA TYR A 38 -2.66 -5.33 -4.01
C TYR A 38 -3.96 -5.02 -3.27
N TYR A 39 -4.83 -5.99 -3.17
CA TYR A 39 -6.12 -5.83 -2.50
C TYR A 39 -6.20 -6.75 -1.31
N THR A 40 -6.68 -6.20 -0.19
CA THR A 40 -6.90 -6.97 1.03
C THR A 40 -8.04 -6.33 1.80
N ASP A 41 -8.74 -7.12 2.60
CA ASP A 41 -9.80 -6.59 3.45
C ASP A 41 -9.33 -6.37 4.89
N HIS A 42 -8.04 -6.51 5.14
CA HIS A 42 -7.45 -6.27 6.45
C HIS A 42 -6.51 -5.07 6.38
N LEU A 43 -6.76 -4.08 7.23
CA LEU A 43 -5.98 -2.84 7.20
C LEU A 43 -4.51 -3.09 7.55
N GLU A 44 -4.26 -3.92 8.56
CA GLU A 44 -2.90 -4.21 8.96
C GLU A 44 -2.13 -4.94 7.87
N ASP A 45 -2.81 -5.83 7.16
CA ASP A 45 -2.20 -6.53 6.04
C ASP A 45 -1.84 -5.55 4.93
N ALA A 46 -2.70 -4.57 4.70
CA ALA A 46 -2.43 -3.54 3.70
C ALA A 46 -1.17 -2.76 4.05
N VAL A 47 -1.01 -2.38 5.31
CA VAL A 47 0.18 -1.64 5.74
C VAL A 47 1.43 -2.50 5.63
N ASN A 48 1.34 -3.75 6.06
CA ASN A 48 2.47 -4.66 5.95
C ASN A 48 2.89 -4.86 4.51
N THR A 49 1.90 -4.98 3.62
CA THR A 49 2.17 -5.12 2.20
C THR A 49 2.84 -3.87 1.65
N ALA A 50 2.38 -2.69 2.08
CA ALA A 50 2.99 -1.43 1.65
C ALA A 50 4.46 -1.38 2.04
N VAL A 51 4.78 -1.81 3.26
CA VAL A 51 6.16 -1.84 3.73
C VAL A 51 6.99 -2.79 2.87
N GLU A 52 6.46 -3.97 2.59
CA GLU A 52 7.17 -4.94 1.77
C GLU A 52 7.40 -4.45 0.35
N MET A 53 6.39 -3.83 -0.23
CA MET A 53 6.51 -3.27 -1.58
C MET A 53 7.58 -2.19 -1.63
N ALA A 54 7.59 -1.30 -0.63
CA ALA A 54 8.56 -0.22 -0.57
C ALA A 54 9.97 -0.78 -0.39
N ARG A 55 10.11 -1.80 0.43
CA ARG A 55 11.40 -2.43 0.70
C ARG A 55 11.95 -3.10 -0.56
N THR A 56 11.10 -3.85 -1.26
CA THR A 56 11.51 -4.54 -2.47
C THR A 56 11.97 -3.54 -3.51
N ARG A 57 11.21 -2.46 -3.67
CA ARG A 57 11.57 -1.42 -4.65
C ARG A 57 12.87 -0.73 -4.28
N GLY A 58 13.07 -0.49 -2.99
CA GLY A 58 14.31 0.11 -2.52
C GLY A 58 15.51 -0.76 -2.78
N GLN A 59 15.36 -2.07 -2.59
CA GLN A 59 16.44 -3.01 -2.82
C GLN A 59 16.84 -3.09 -4.28
N SER A 60 15.89 -2.96 -5.18
CA SER A 60 16.17 -3.07 -6.59
C SER A 60 17.02 -1.91 -7.11
N ARG A 61 17.23 -0.90 -6.29
CA ARG A 61 18.02 0.26 -6.66
C ARG A 61 19.51 0.10 -6.33
N CYS A 62 19.83 -0.88 -5.54
CA CYS A 62 21.24 -1.16 -5.19
C CYS A 62 21.98 -1.95 -6.27
#